data_059d8a757234534328e4acae88e097e7
#
_entry.id   059d8a757234534328e4acae88e097e7
#
_cell.length_a   1.000
_cell.length_b   1.000
_cell.length_c   1.000
_cell.angle_alpha   90.00
_cell.angle_beta   90.00
_cell.angle_gamma   90.00
#
_symmetry.space_group_name_H-M   'P 1'
#
loop_
_entity.id
_entity.type
_entity.pdbx_description
1 polymer ?
#
loop_
_entity_poly.entity_id
_entity_poly.type
_entity_poly.pdbx_seq_one_letter_code
_entity_poly.pdbx_strand_id
1 'polypeptide(L)'
;AGLVFLLSYMFFPALANVNTALVGASASVMAILFATVTYSPLMNIRLLLFGNVKLWHIALILIVIDLFQLPMENTGGHLAHIGGAFFGYIYIRLLKNGTDICNWFTLIIDAFSSISSRVTIKFSELENNFFELKYATLGGKV
;
A
#
# COMPACT_ATOMS: atom_id res chain seq x y z
N ALA A 1 -3.45 -4.86 -2.71
CA ALA A 1 -4.31 -5.76 -1.93
C ALA A 1 -5.80 -5.42 -2.12
N GLY A 2 -6.26 -4.22 -1.77
CA GLY A 2 -7.67 -3.82 -1.91
C GLY A 2 -8.21 -3.93 -3.34
N LEU A 3 -7.41 -3.58 -4.33
CA LEU A 3 -7.78 -3.70 -5.74
C LEU A 3 -7.97 -5.16 -6.16
N VAL A 4 -7.11 -6.08 -5.70
CA VAL A 4 -7.27 -7.52 -5.96
C VAL A 4 -8.54 -8.04 -5.30
N PHE A 5 -8.85 -7.60 -4.09
CA PHE A 5 -10.09 -7.93 -3.42
C PHE A 5 -11.32 -7.46 -4.21
N LEU A 6 -11.36 -6.21 -4.66
CA LEU A 6 -12.45 -5.68 -5.48
C LEU A 6 -12.59 -6.42 -6.81
N LEU A 7 -11.49 -6.69 -7.50
CA LEU A 7 -11.49 -7.45 -8.74
C LEU A 7 -11.98 -8.88 -8.54
N SER A 8 -11.62 -9.54 -7.43
CA SER A 8 -12.10 -10.89 -7.13
C SER A 8 -13.62 -10.95 -7.01
N TYR A 9 -14.24 -9.93 -6.40
CA TYR A 9 -15.71 -9.81 -6.33
C TYR A 9 -16.36 -9.52 -7.67
N MET A 10 -15.70 -8.77 -8.54
CA MET A 10 -16.24 -8.49 -9.88
C MET A 10 -16.17 -9.71 -10.82
N PHE A 11 -15.10 -10.50 -10.73
CA PHE A 11 -14.88 -11.63 -11.63
C PHE A 11 -15.46 -12.96 -11.13
N PHE A 12 -15.68 -13.10 -9.82
CA PHE A 12 -16.22 -14.33 -9.22
C PHE A 12 -17.59 -14.04 -8.56
N PRO A 13 -18.70 -14.20 -9.30
CA PRO A 13 -20.05 -13.98 -8.76
C PRO A 13 -20.39 -14.86 -7.55
N ALA A 14 -19.71 -16.01 -7.41
CA ALA A 14 -19.84 -16.90 -6.26
C ALA A 14 -19.45 -16.24 -4.93
N LEU A 15 -18.62 -15.20 -4.97
CA LEU A 15 -18.18 -14.45 -3.80
C LEU A 15 -19.19 -13.37 -3.37
N ALA A 16 -20.12 -12.98 -4.24
CA ALA A 16 -21.07 -11.90 -3.99
C ALA A 16 -22.00 -12.14 -2.78
N ASN A 17 -22.23 -13.42 -2.43
CA ASN A 17 -23.10 -13.82 -1.32
C ASN A 17 -22.34 -14.17 -0.03
N VAL A 18 -21.03 -13.98 0.01
CA VAL A 18 -20.20 -14.31 1.17
C VAL A 18 -19.86 -13.03 1.91
N ASN A 19 -20.27 -12.96 3.19
CA ASN A 19 -19.86 -11.86 4.06
C ASN A 19 -18.36 -11.96 4.35
N THR A 20 -17.57 -11.17 3.66
CA THR A 20 -16.11 -11.13 3.86
C THR A 20 -15.69 -9.77 4.36
N ALA A 21 -14.82 -9.75 5.36
CA ALA A 21 -14.20 -8.54 5.86
C ALA A 21 -12.77 -8.42 5.32
N LEU A 22 -12.48 -7.31 4.66
CA LEU A 22 -11.11 -6.99 4.26
C LEU A 22 -10.40 -6.24 5.39
N VAL A 23 -9.51 -6.91 6.07
CA VAL A 23 -8.54 -6.25 6.94
C VAL A 23 -7.30 -5.94 6.10
N GLY A 24 -7.28 -4.76 5.47
CA GLY A 24 -6.33 -4.40 4.40
C GLY A 24 -4.85 -4.45 4.79
N ALA A 25 -4.51 -4.35 6.08
CA ALA A 25 -3.13 -4.38 6.56
C ALA A 25 -2.44 -5.72 6.34
N SER A 26 -3.13 -6.86 6.50
CA SER A 26 -2.53 -8.20 6.44
C SER A 26 -2.00 -8.55 5.04
N ALA A 27 -2.71 -8.18 4.00
CA ALA A 27 -2.28 -8.38 2.62
C ALA A 27 -1.07 -7.51 2.24
N SER A 28 -0.92 -6.34 2.86
CA SER A 28 0.28 -5.50 2.73
C SER A 28 1.49 -6.14 3.41
N VAL A 29 1.28 -6.79 4.55
CA VAL A 29 2.33 -7.57 5.24
C VAL A 29 2.78 -8.73 4.36
N MET A 30 1.87 -9.44 3.70
CA MET A 30 2.22 -10.49 2.74
C MET A 30 3.04 -9.96 1.56
N ALA A 31 2.69 -8.79 1.03
CA ALA A 31 3.45 -8.15 -0.05
C ALA A 31 4.89 -7.83 0.40
N ILE A 32 5.07 -7.25 1.59
CA ILE A 32 6.38 -6.93 2.16
C ILE A 32 7.19 -8.21 2.41
N LEU A 33 6.56 -9.24 2.97
CA LEU A 33 7.21 -10.51 3.24
C LEU A 33 7.76 -11.14 1.95
N PHE A 34 6.93 -11.25 0.91
CA PHE A 34 7.34 -11.80 -0.39
C PHE A 34 8.35 -10.92 -1.12
N ALA A 35 8.26 -9.60 -0.99
CA ALA A 35 9.27 -8.68 -1.48
C ALA A 35 10.63 -8.94 -0.80
N THR A 36 10.64 -9.06 0.53
CA THR A 36 11.87 -9.32 1.31
C THR A 36 12.49 -10.67 0.95
N VAL A 37 11.68 -11.72 0.85
CA VAL A 37 12.15 -13.06 0.43
C VAL A 37 12.72 -13.07 -0.97
N THR A 38 12.09 -12.34 -1.90
CA THR A 38 12.56 -12.24 -3.28
C THR A 38 13.85 -11.42 -3.39
N TYR A 39 13.98 -10.39 -2.56
CA TYR A 39 15.18 -9.58 -2.49
C TYR A 39 16.36 -10.35 -1.90
N SER A 40 16.15 -11.00 -0.77
CA SER A 40 17.19 -11.73 -0.02
C SER A 40 16.71 -13.13 0.40
N PRO A 41 16.78 -14.14 -0.51
CA PRO A 41 16.23 -15.48 -0.27
C PRO A 41 16.95 -16.27 0.83
N LEU A 42 18.20 -15.93 1.12
CA LEU A 42 19.01 -16.59 2.14
C LEU A 42 18.90 -15.94 3.53
N MET A 43 18.03 -14.94 3.67
CA MET A 43 17.85 -14.27 4.96
C MET A 43 17.36 -15.24 6.02
N ASN A 44 18.09 -15.31 7.13
CA ASN A 44 17.74 -16.14 8.28
C ASN A 44 17.08 -15.27 9.34
N ILE A 45 15.97 -15.76 9.89
CA ILE A 45 15.32 -15.18 11.06
C ILE A 45 15.50 -16.12 12.23
N ARG A 46 15.85 -15.59 13.39
CA ARG A 46 15.86 -16.33 14.65
C ARG A 46 14.45 -16.37 15.23
N LEU A 47 13.84 -17.53 15.17
CA LEU A 47 12.59 -17.79 15.89
C LEU A 47 12.92 -18.36 17.27
N LEU A 48 12.20 -17.87 18.30
CA LEU A 48 12.46 -18.24 19.69
C LEU A 48 12.32 -19.76 19.93
N LEU A 49 11.38 -20.41 19.21
CA LEU A 49 11.08 -21.84 19.37
C LEU A 49 11.76 -22.73 18.33
N PHE A 50 12.05 -22.23 17.13
CA PHE A 50 12.56 -23.03 16.00
C PHE A 50 14.01 -22.71 15.60
N GLY A 51 14.67 -21.77 16.31
CA GLY A 51 16.03 -21.38 16.02
C GLY A 51 16.15 -20.57 14.71
N ASN A 52 17.24 -20.80 13.96
CA ASN A 52 17.49 -20.09 12.69
C ASN A 52 16.71 -20.74 11.55
N VAL A 53 15.69 -20.05 11.07
CA VAL A 53 14.87 -20.47 9.93
C VAL A 53 15.04 -19.47 8.79
N LYS A 54 15.15 -19.97 7.55
CA LYS A 54 15.17 -19.11 6.37
C LYS A 54 13.80 -18.50 6.13
N LEU A 55 13.75 -17.21 5.86
CA LEU A 55 12.52 -16.45 5.70
C LEU A 55 11.59 -17.03 4.62
N TRP A 56 12.14 -17.61 3.56
CA TRP A 56 11.35 -18.19 2.47
C TRP A 56 10.50 -19.40 2.93
N HIS A 57 10.93 -20.17 3.94
CA HIS A 57 10.11 -21.27 4.48
C HIS A 57 8.84 -20.71 5.15
N ILE A 58 8.99 -19.61 5.89
CA ILE A 58 7.85 -18.95 6.54
C ILE A 58 6.87 -18.44 5.49
N ALA A 59 7.39 -17.75 4.45
CA ALA A 59 6.57 -17.26 3.35
C ALA A 59 5.82 -18.38 2.61
N LEU A 60 6.50 -19.51 2.36
CA LEU A 60 5.90 -20.69 1.74
C LEU A 60 4.77 -21.28 2.60
N ILE A 61 5.02 -21.45 3.90
CA ILE A 61 4.02 -22.00 4.82
C ILE A 61 2.78 -21.10 4.86
N LEU A 62 2.96 -19.80 4.93
CA LEU A 62 1.84 -18.85 4.98
C LEU A 62 1.00 -18.90 3.70
N ILE A 63 1.61 -18.95 2.51
CA ILE A 63 0.84 -19.02 1.26
C ILE A 63 0.13 -20.35 1.11
N VAL A 64 0.72 -21.46 1.59
CA VAL A 64 0.09 -22.77 1.59
C VAL A 64 -1.14 -22.77 2.52
N ILE A 65 -1.03 -22.16 3.70
CA ILE A 65 -2.16 -22.02 4.62
C ILE A 65 -3.28 -21.20 3.97
N ASP A 66 -2.96 -20.06 3.34
CA ASP A 66 -3.94 -19.25 2.63
C ASP A 66 -4.65 -20.02 1.51
N LEU A 67 -3.91 -20.85 0.76
CA LEU A 67 -4.48 -21.70 -0.30
C LEU A 67 -5.44 -22.75 0.26
N PHE A 68 -5.11 -23.36 1.39
CA PHE A 68 -5.98 -24.35 2.05
C PHE A 68 -7.25 -23.73 2.63
N GLN A 69 -7.18 -22.45 3.04
CA GLN A 69 -8.31 -21.73 3.62
C GLN A 69 -9.23 -21.09 2.57
N LEU A 70 -8.82 -21.01 1.30
CA LEU A 70 -9.63 -20.45 0.21
C LEU A 70 -11.07 -20.99 0.13
N PRO A 71 -11.34 -22.32 0.29
CA PRO A 71 -12.68 -22.85 0.20
C PRO A 71 -13.50 -22.73 1.50
N MET A 72 -12.91 -22.24 2.59
CA MET A 72 -13.56 -22.20 3.89
C MET A 72 -14.32 -20.89 4.09
N GLU A 73 -13.77 -19.99 4.88
CA GLU A 73 -14.37 -18.69 5.18
C GLU A 73 -13.45 -17.58 4.70
N ASN A 74 -14.03 -16.39 4.38
CA ASN A 74 -13.26 -15.20 3.98
C ASN A 74 -12.36 -15.38 2.74
N THR A 75 -12.84 -16.08 1.72
CA THR A 75 -12.13 -16.32 0.45
C THR A 75 -11.52 -15.04 -0.15
N GLY A 76 -12.24 -13.91 -0.09
CA GLY A 76 -11.75 -12.62 -0.57
C GLY A 76 -10.50 -12.11 0.17
N GLY A 77 -10.42 -12.35 1.48
CA GLY A 77 -9.25 -12.03 2.31
C GLY A 77 -8.02 -12.84 1.90
N HIS A 78 -8.18 -14.15 1.73
CA HIS A 78 -7.09 -15.04 1.31
C HIS A 78 -6.61 -14.74 -0.12
N LEU A 79 -7.53 -14.42 -1.04
CA LEU A 79 -7.18 -13.94 -2.38
C LEU A 79 -6.39 -12.62 -2.34
N ALA A 80 -6.74 -11.72 -1.43
CA ALA A 80 -5.99 -10.48 -1.24
C ALA A 80 -4.56 -10.72 -0.72
N HIS A 81 -4.37 -11.73 0.15
CA HIS A 81 -3.04 -12.16 0.63
C HIS A 81 -2.19 -12.71 -0.52
N ILE A 82 -2.76 -13.62 -1.32
CA ILE A 82 -2.08 -14.20 -2.49
C ILE A 82 -1.73 -13.09 -3.50
N GLY A 83 -2.67 -12.17 -3.75
CA GLY A 83 -2.43 -11.01 -4.60
C GLY A 83 -1.34 -10.08 -4.05
N GLY A 84 -1.29 -9.88 -2.75
CA GLY A 84 -0.21 -9.14 -2.07
C GLY A 84 1.15 -9.83 -2.25
N ALA A 85 1.22 -11.13 -2.00
CA ALA A 85 2.42 -11.95 -2.19
C ALA A 85 2.94 -11.89 -3.63
N PHE A 86 2.05 -12.05 -4.60
CA PHE A 86 2.38 -11.98 -6.02
C PHE A 86 2.88 -10.59 -6.42
N PHE A 87 2.24 -9.54 -5.95
CA PHE A 87 2.69 -8.17 -6.19
C PHE A 87 4.08 -7.92 -5.61
N GLY A 88 4.34 -8.33 -4.36
CA GLY A 88 5.65 -8.18 -3.73
C GLY A 88 6.75 -8.92 -4.49
N TYR A 89 6.46 -10.13 -4.97
CA TYR A 89 7.39 -10.90 -5.80
C TYR A 89 7.71 -10.20 -7.12
N ILE A 90 6.69 -9.81 -7.88
CA ILE A 90 6.86 -9.15 -9.19
C ILE A 90 7.59 -7.82 -9.02
N TYR A 91 7.20 -7.01 -8.03
CA TYR A 91 7.83 -5.72 -7.77
C TYR A 91 9.35 -5.84 -7.64
N ILE A 92 9.83 -6.75 -6.81
CA ILE A 92 11.27 -6.94 -6.61
C ILE A 92 11.95 -7.53 -7.86
N ARG A 93 11.26 -8.38 -8.61
CA ARG A 93 11.80 -8.90 -9.88
C ARG A 93 12.01 -7.79 -10.90
N LEU A 94 11.05 -6.89 -11.04
CA LEU A 94 11.14 -5.75 -11.94
C LEU A 94 12.19 -4.74 -11.46
N LEU A 95 12.24 -4.48 -10.16
CA LEU A 95 13.24 -3.61 -9.55
C LEU A 95 14.67 -4.13 -9.80
N LYS A 96 14.90 -5.44 -9.64
CA LYS A 96 16.20 -6.08 -9.95
C LYS A 96 16.58 -5.98 -11.43
N ASN A 97 15.61 -5.89 -12.32
CA ASN A 97 15.81 -5.69 -13.75
C ASN A 97 15.97 -4.21 -14.16
N GLY A 98 16.05 -3.30 -13.18
CA GLY A 98 16.20 -1.87 -13.41
C GLY A 98 14.89 -1.13 -13.70
N THR A 99 13.74 -1.80 -13.58
CA THR A 99 12.41 -1.18 -13.77
C THR A 99 11.79 -0.89 -12.43
N ASP A 100 11.76 0.39 -12.05
CA ASP A 100 11.06 0.82 -10.85
C ASP A 100 9.63 1.24 -11.19
N ILE A 101 8.67 0.38 -10.85
CA ILE A 101 7.24 0.63 -11.07
C ILE A 101 6.75 1.77 -10.17
N CYS A 102 7.40 2.05 -9.05
CA CYS A 102 6.99 3.12 -8.15
C CYS A 102 7.35 4.52 -8.65
N ASN A 103 8.18 4.63 -9.69
CA ASN A 103 8.59 5.92 -10.22
C ASN A 103 7.41 6.77 -10.72
N TRP A 104 6.40 6.15 -11.35
CA TRP A 104 5.18 6.86 -11.73
C TRP A 104 4.37 7.32 -10.51
N PHE A 105 4.44 6.57 -9.40
CA PHE A 105 3.74 6.92 -8.17
C PHE A 105 4.41 8.10 -7.46
N THR A 106 5.75 8.18 -7.47
CA THR A 106 6.46 9.36 -6.98
C THR A 106 6.12 10.61 -7.79
N LEU A 107 5.99 10.49 -9.12
CA LEU A 107 5.54 11.61 -9.97
C LEU A 107 4.15 12.13 -9.59
N ILE A 108 3.20 11.24 -9.24
CA ILE A 108 1.87 11.63 -8.77
C ILE A 108 1.96 12.33 -7.41
N ILE A 109 2.75 11.79 -6.48
CA ILE A 109 2.95 12.38 -5.15
C ILE A 109 3.59 13.76 -5.27
N ASP A 110 4.61 13.92 -6.12
CA ASP A 110 5.30 15.18 -6.35
C ASP A 110 4.37 16.21 -7.01
N ALA A 111 3.54 15.79 -7.95
CA ALA A 111 2.53 16.65 -8.55
C ALA A 111 1.50 17.12 -7.50
N PHE A 112 1.04 16.21 -6.64
CA PHE A 112 0.09 16.55 -5.57
C PHE A 112 0.73 17.47 -4.52
N SER A 113 1.96 17.20 -4.11
CA SER A 113 2.74 18.05 -3.20
C SER A 113 2.95 19.46 -3.78
N SER A 114 3.27 19.55 -5.07
CA SER A 114 3.43 20.83 -5.77
C SER A 114 2.12 21.63 -5.83
N ILE A 115 0.99 20.97 -6.04
CA ILE A 115 -0.33 21.61 -6.01
C ILE A 115 -0.65 22.11 -4.60
N SER A 116 -0.42 21.27 -3.59
CA SER A 116 -0.66 21.64 -2.19
C SER A 116 0.17 22.85 -1.75
N SER A 117 1.46 22.88 -2.08
CA SER A 117 2.33 24.01 -1.78
C SER A 117 1.89 25.31 -2.48
N ARG A 118 1.47 25.24 -3.73
CA ARG A 118 0.94 26.41 -4.47
C ARG A 118 -0.35 26.95 -3.85
N VAL A 119 -1.23 26.07 -3.40
CA VAL A 119 -2.48 26.46 -2.72
C VAL A 119 -2.14 27.14 -1.39
N THR A 120 -1.22 26.61 -0.60
CA THR A 120 -0.80 27.20 0.69
C THR A 120 -0.19 28.59 0.49
N ILE A 121 0.70 28.76 -0.48
CA ILE A 121 1.32 30.05 -0.80
C ILE A 121 0.24 31.07 -1.20
N LYS A 122 -0.70 30.68 -2.05
CA LYS A 122 -1.77 31.56 -2.50
C LYS A 122 -2.73 31.95 -1.37
N PHE A 123 -2.95 31.07 -0.43
CA PHE A 123 -3.74 31.36 0.78
C PHE A 123 -3.04 32.39 1.68
N SER A 124 -1.73 32.23 1.91
CA SER A 124 -0.96 33.17 2.72
C SER A 124 -0.86 34.57 2.07
N GLU A 125 -0.79 34.60 0.73
CA GLU A 125 -0.79 35.85 -0.03
C GLU A 125 -2.14 36.59 0.06
N LEU A 126 -3.25 35.84 0.00
CA LEU A 126 -4.59 36.39 0.20
C LEU A 126 -4.80 36.91 1.62
N GLU A 127 -4.29 36.21 2.62
CA GLU A 127 -4.38 36.60 4.02
C GLU A 127 -3.58 37.90 4.28
N ASN A 128 -2.38 38.01 3.73
CA ASN A 128 -1.56 39.23 3.83
C ASN A 128 -2.22 40.43 3.13
N ASN A 129 -2.76 40.21 1.92
CA ASN A 129 -3.48 41.28 1.21
C ASN A 129 -4.74 41.71 1.96
N PHE A 130 -5.46 40.78 2.59
CA PHE A 130 -6.63 41.12 3.42
C PHE A 130 -6.23 41.92 4.66
N PHE A 131 -5.10 41.61 5.29
CA PHE A 131 -4.52 42.37 6.42
C PHE A 131 -4.16 43.78 5.98
N GLU A 132 -3.43 43.96 4.89
CA GLU A 132 -3.04 45.26 4.34
C GLU A 132 -4.26 46.13 4.04
N LEU A 133 -5.29 45.59 3.38
CA LEU A 133 -6.54 46.27 3.09
C LEU A 133 -7.27 46.73 4.37
N LYS A 134 -7.30 45.88 5.38
CA LYS A 134 -7.91 46.15 6.68
C LYS A 134 -7.20 47.30 7.41
N TYR A 135 -5.88 47.30 7.41
CA TYR A 135 -5.10 48.40 8.04
C TYR A 135 -5.21 49.70 7.25
N ALA A 136 -5.20 49.65 5.92
CA ALA A 136 -5.42 50.83 5.08
C ALA A 136 -6.81 51.46 5.31
N THR A 137 -7.83 50.64 5.56
CA THR A 137 -9.20 51.10 5.78
C THR A 137 -9.36 51.68 7.21
N LEU A 138 -8.63 51.15 8.20
CA LEU A 138 -8.69 51.58 9.59
C LEU A 138 -7.73 52.76 9.86
N GLY A 139 -6.61 52.87 9.16
CA GLY A 139 -5.61 53.94 9.33
C GLY A 139 -5.97 55.27 8.62
N GLY A 140 -7.02 55.29 7.83
CA GLY A 140 -7.52 56.50 7.18
C GLY A 140 -8.47 57.37 8.00
N LYS A 141 -8.59 57.09 9.30
CA LYS A 141 -9.39 57.89 10.25
C LYS A 141 -8.50 58.35 11.42
N VAL A 142 -7.58 59.23 11.19
CA VAL A 142 -6.96 60.11 12.18
C VAL A 142 -6.97 61.51 11.60
#